data_3c947dd2eb193457f1d7ffa66ab2085c
#
_entry.id   3c947dd2eb193457f1d7ffa66ab2085c
#
_cell.length_a   1.000
_cell.length_b   1.000
_cell.length_c   1.000
_cell.angle_alpha   90.00
_cell.angle_beta   90.00
_cell.angle_gamma   90.00
#
_symmetry.space_group_name_H-M   'P 1'
#
loop_
_entity.id
_entity.type
_entity.pdbx_description
1 polymer ?
#
loop_
_entity_poly.entity_id
_entity_poly.type
_entity_poly.pdbx_seq_one_letter_code
_entity_poly.pdbx_strand_id
1 'polypeptide(L)'
;MWLLQLMKEQNLADRMKAQGLKMDIADIYNPNSVTLKDAVGIFGRGCTGEIISPDGLILTNHHCGYDAIQQHSSVEHDYLTDGFWAKSRSEELPTPGLTFKFVERIVDVTDKVNQDIKDGKVTEINSFGAEYLDKLAADELKNSDLKDKPGISTEALPFYEGNRFYLFFIKTYSDVRMVAAPPSSIGKFGGETDNWMWPRHTGDFSMFRIYADKDGNPAEYSADNVPLKVKKHLAISLKGLQEGDYAMIMGFPGSTSRYLTESEVKMRMEGINTPRIEVREARQNVLRKEMAASDKVRIQYALSLIHISEPTRPLYIS
;
A
#
# COMPACT_ATOMS: atom_id res chain seq x y z
N MET A 1 -7.78 -11.74 8.13
CA MET A 1 -7.77 -11.09 6.82
C MET A 1 -8.44 -12.02 5.82
N TRP A 2 -9.26 -11.49 4.92
CA TRP A 2 -9.99 -12.27 3.92
C TRP A 2 -9.46 -11.93 2.53
N LEU A 3 -9.24 -12.95 1.70
CA LEU A 3 -8.93 -12.75 0.30
C LEU A 3 -10.23 -12.53 -0.48
N LEU A 4 -10.21 -11.54 -1.38
CA LEU A 4 -11.39 -11.19 -2.19
C LEU A 4 -11.92 -12.38 -3.00
N GLN A 5 -11.01 -13.18 -3.57
CA GLN A 5 -11.36 -14.36 -4.39
C GLN A 5 -12.11 -15.42 -3.60
N LEU A 6 -11.83 -15.54 -2.30
CA LEU A 6 -12.39 -16.57 -1.43
C LEU A 6 -13.64 -16.13 -0.68
N MET A 7 -14.12 -14.90 -0.87
CA MET A 7 -15.28 -14.38 -0.13
C MET A 7 -16.53 -15.23 -0.30
N LYS A 8 -16.76 -15.77 -1.48
CA LYS A 8 -17.90 -16.67 -1.75
C LYS A 8 -17.67 -18.06 -1.16
N GLU A 9 -16.49 -18.64 -1.36
CA GLU A 9 -16.14 -19.98 -0.89
C GLU A 9 -16.16 -20.09 0.64
N GLN A 10 -15.78 -19.00 1.34
CA GLN A 10 -15.73 -18.95 2.79
C GLN A 10 -17.05 -18.49 3.45
N ASN A 11 -18.15 -18.38 2.70
CA ASN A 11 -19.46 -17.91 3.17
C ASN A 11 -19.38 -16.57 3.92
N LEU A 12 -18.47 -15.67 3.50
CA LEU A 12 -18.26 -14.39 4.17
C LEU A 12 -19.44 -13.44 4.00
N ALA A 13 -20.25 -13.61 2.95
CA ALA A 13 -21.44 -12.79 2.69
C ALA A 13 -22.40 -12.77 3.89
N ASP A 14 -22.76 -13.94 4.40
CA ASP A 14 -23.71 -14.05 5.51
C ASP A 14 -23.12 -13.50 6.80
N ARG A 15 -21.83 -13.75 7.03
CA ARG A 15 -21.12 -13.20 8.18
C ARG A 15 -21.04 -11.67 8.15
N MET A 16 -20.71 -11.08 7.00
CA MET A 16 -20.63 -9.63 6.83
C MET A 16 -22.02 -8.99 6.93
N LYS A 17 -23.06 -9.62 6.36
CA LYS A 17 -24.46 -9.17 6.51
C LYS A 17 -24.92 -9.22 7.96
N ALA A 18 -24.59 -10.29 8.68
CA ALA A 18 -24.89 -10.40 10.11
C ALA A 18 -24.21 -9.32 10.96
N GLN A 19 -23.07 -8.79 10.49
CA GLN A 19 -22.38 -7.66 11.09
C GLN A 19 -22.88 -6.28 10.62
N GLY A 20 -23.90 -6.23 9.75
CA GLY A 20 -24.51 -5.00 9.29
C GLY A 20 -24.15 -4.53 7.87
N LEU A 21 -23.40 -5.32 7.08
CA LEU A 21 -23.15 -5.00 5.68
C LEU A 21 -24.46 -4.96 4.90
N LYS A 22 -24.75 -3.82 4.25
CA LYS A 22 -25.97 -3.62 3.46
C LYS A 22 -25.79 -3.82 1.96
N MET A 23 -24.55 -3.77 1.47
CA MET A 23 -24.22 -3.98 0.06
C MET A 23 -24.04 -5.46 -0.26
N ASP A 24 -24.10 -5.83 -1.55
CA ASP A 24 -23.76 -7.17 -1.99
C ASP A 24 -22.21 -7.32 -1.98
N ILE A 25 -21.74 -8.52 -1.66
CA ILE A 25 -20.29 -8.81 -1.74
C ILE A 25 -19.78 -8.75 -3.19
N ALA A 26 -20.65 -8.94 -4.19
CA ALA A 26 -20.31 -8.76 -5.60
C ALA A 26 -19.97 -7.30 -5.95
N ASP A 27 -20.45 -6.32 -5.17
CA ASP A 27 -20.07 -4.92 -5.31
C ASP A 27 -18.68 -4.64 -4.70
N ILE A 28 -18.24 -5.47 -3.77
CA ILE A 28 -16.89 -5.40 -3.19
C ILE A 28 -15.88 -6.00 -4.15
N TYR A 29 -16.18 -7.21 -4.66
CA TYR A 29 -15.33 -7.91 -5.62
C TYR A 29 -16.15 -8.79 -6.57
N ASN A 30 -15.93 -8.57 -7.87
CA ASN A 30 -16.41 -9.41 -8.95
C ASN A 30 -15.35 -9.40 -10.06
N PRO A 31 -14.83 -10.54 -10.51
CA PRO A 31 -13.79 -10.60 -11.54
C PRO A 31 -14.24 -10.07 -12.90
N ASN A 32 -15.56 -9.96 -13.13
CA ASN A 32 -16.15 -9.61 -14.43
C ASN A 32 -16.77 -8.21 -14.47
N SER A 33 -16.68 -7.44 -13.40
CA SER A 33 -17.25 -6.09 -13.33
C SER A 33 -16.41 -5.14 -12.47
N VAL A 34 -16.63 -3.85 -12.68
CA VAL A 34 -16.02 -2.80 -11.85
C VAL A 34 -16.67 -2.81 -10.46
N THR A 35 -15.86 -2.86 -9.43
CA THR A 35 -16.29 -3.02 -8.02
C THR A 35 -15.52 -2.07 -7.11
N LEU A 36 -15.73 -2.15 -5.78
CA LEU A 36 -14.96 -1.35 -4.82
C LEU A 36 -13.46 -1.63 -4.89
N LYS A 37 -13.05 -2.85 -5.25
CA LYS A 37 -11.63 -3.21 -5.47
C LYS A 37 -10.94 -2.23 -6.42
N ASP A 38 -11.64 -1.75 -7.45
CA ASP A 38 -11.06 -0.89 -8.48
C ASP A 38 -10.85 0.57 -8.01
N ALA A 39 -11.32 0.90 -6.82
CA ALA A 39 -11.04 2.18 -6.17
C ALA A 39 -9.87 2.11 -5.18
N VAL A 40 -9.27 0.94 -4.96
CA VAL A 40 -8.19 0.74 -4.00
C VAL A 40 -6.96 0.20 -4.72
N GLY A 41 -5.80 0.81 -4.48
CA GLY A 41 -4.57 0.43 -5.15
C GLY A 41 -3.35 0.46 -4.24
N ILE A 42 -2.21 0.09 -4.81
CA ILE A 42 -0.92 0.10 -4.12
C ILE A 42 -0.24 1.43 -4.41
N PHE A 43 0.01 2.19 -3.35
CA PHE A 43 0.72 3.45 -3.37
C PHE A 43 2.21 3.23 -3.07
N GLY A 44 3.07 3.69 -3.97
CA GLY A 44 4.51 3.56 -3.82
C GLY A 44 4.98 2.12 -3.68
N ARG A 45 5.73 1.85 -2.61
CA ARG A 45 6.39 0.55 -2.38
C ARG A 45 5.52 -0.49 -1.70
N GLY A 46 4.28 -0.18 -1.35
CA GLY A 46 3.39 -1.17 -0.72
C GLY A 46 2.31 -0.59 0.21
N CYS A 47 2.21 0.72 0.34
CA CYS A 47 1.10 1.33 1.06
C CYS A 47 -0.21 1.12 0.29
N THR A 48 -1.32 1.22 0.99
CA THR A 48 -2.64 1.31 0.37
C THR A 48 -2.97 2.77 0.08
N GLY A 49 -3.55 3.03 -1.08
CA GLY A 49 -4.18 4.30 -1.41
C GLY A 49 -5.54 4.06 -2.01
N GLU A 50 -6.49 4.93 -1.68
CA GLU A 50 -7.84 4.88 -2.21
C GLU A 50 -8.14 6.08 -3.12
N ILE A 51 -8.85 5.81 -4.19
CA ILE A 51 -9.29 6.84 -5.12
C ILE A 51 -10.59 7.45 -4.60
N ILE A 52 -10.61 8.76 -4.40
CA ILE A 52 -11.73 9.49 -3.80
C ILE A 52 -12.39 10.51 -4.75
N SER A 53 -11.96 10.55 -6.01
CA SER A 53 -12.60 11.39 -7.03
C SER A 53 -12.58 10.74 -8.41
N PRO A 54 -13.47 11.14 -9.33
CA PRO A 54 -13.46 10.65 -10.71
C PRO A 54 -12.21 11.04 -11.49
N ASP A 55 -11.43 12.01 -10.99
CA ASP A 55 -10.22 12.56 -11.61
C ASP A 55 -8.94 12.04 -10.91
N GLY A 56 -8.95 10.81 -10.44
CA GLY A 56 -7.77 10.12 -9.94
C GLY A 56 -7.14 10.69 -8.68
N LEU A 57 -7.91 11.41 -7.83
CA LEU A 57 -7.41 11.90 -6.54
C LEU A 57 -7.28 10.72 -5.58
N ILE A 58 -6.07 10.53 -5.06
CA ILE A 58 -5.70 9.50 -4.09
C ILE A 58 -5.75 10.09 -2.70
N LEU A 59 -6.29 9.35 -1.73
CA LEU A 59 -6.10 9.54 -0.31
C LEU A 59 -5.24 8.38 0.21
N THR A 60 -4.23 8.70 1.02
CA THR A 60 -3.37 7.71 1.69
C THR A 60 -2.86 8.27 3.00
N ASN A 61 -2.08 7.51 3.76
CA ASN A 61 -1.49 7.99 5.01
C ASN A 61 -0.42 9.05 4.78
N HIS A 62 -0.25 9.95 5.75
CA HIS A 62 0.85 10.93 5.77
C HIS A 62 2.22 10.23 5.75
N HIS A 63 2.38 9.19 6.57
CA HIS A 63 3.65 8.45 6.61
C HIS A 63 3.95 7.72 5.30
N CYS A 64 2.95 7.31 4.53
CA CYS A 64 3.13 6.72 3.20
C CYS A 64 3.57 7.77 2.16
N GLY A 65 3.09 9.01 2.29
CA GLY A 65 3.48 10.13 1.44
C GLY A 65 4.74 10.85 1.89
N TYR A 66 5.34 10.45 3.01
CA TYR A 66 6.40 11.21 3.67
C TYR A 66 7.66 11.39 2.81
N ASP A 67 8.03 10.38 2.03
CA ASP A 67 9.14 10.46 1.07
C ASP A 67 8.89 11.56 0.02
N ALA A 68 7.70 11.61 -0.54
CA ALA A 68 7.28 12.64 -1.49
C ALA A 68 7.30 14.05 -0.86
N ILE A 69 6.78 14.19 0.37
CA ILE A 69 6.78 15.46 1.09
C ILE A 69 8.22 15.92 1.34
N GLN A 70 9.10 15.00 1.73
CA GLN A 70 10.52 15.32 1.94
C GLN A 70 11.22 15.70 0.64
N GLN A 71 11.00 14.99 -0.47
CA GLN A 71 11.60 15.30 -1.77
C GLN A 71 11.28 16.71 -2.24
N HIS A 72 10.11 17.23 -1.89
CA HIS A 72 9.68 18.59 -2.24
C HIS A 72 10.04 19.63 -1.19
N SER A 73 10.58 19.22 -0.03
CA SER A 73 10.95 20.15 1.04
C SER A 73 12.35 20.69 0.87
N SER A 74 12.51 21.98 1.14
CA SER A 74 13.79 22.69 1.26
C SER A 74 13.78 23.57 2.49
N VAL A 75 14.89 24.27 2.78
CA VAL A 75 14.92 25.22 3.89
C VAL A 75 13.99 26.41 3.63
N GLU A 76 13.81 26.80 2.36
CA GLU A 76 12.93 27.89 1.93
C GLU A 76 11.45 27.46 1.85
N HIS A 77 11.20 26.16 1.65
CA HIS A 77 9.86 25.57 1.52
C HIS A 77 9.79 24.27 2.32
N ASP A 78 9.62 24.39 3.61
CA ASP A 78 9.59 23.24 4.51
C ASP A 78 8.20 22.61 4.61
N TYR A 79 7.81 21.86 3.58
CA TYR A 79 6.50 21.19 3.54
C TYR A 79 6.32 20.10 4.62
N LEU A 80 7.42 19.63 5.23
CA LEU A 80 7.33 18.74 6.40
C LEU A 80 6.78 19.49 7.62
N THR A 81 7.20 20.75 7.82
CA THR A 81 6.80 21.58 8.96
C THR A 81 5.50 22.35 8.68
N ASP A 82 5.37 22.93 7.48
CA ASP A 82 4.27 23.86 7.14
C ASP A 82 3.08 23.16 6.45
N GLY A 83 3.31 21.94 5.94
CA GLY A 83 2.38 21.27 5.06
C GLY A 83 2.39 21.84 3.65
N PHE A 84 1.60 21.21 2.77
CA PHE A 84 1.43 21.63 1.38
C PHE A 84 -0.02 21.46 0.94
N TRP A 85 -0.55 22.44 0.19
CA TRP A 85 -1.91 22.42 -0.35
C TRP A 85 -1.93 23.09 -1.73
N ALA A 86 -2.00 22.31 -2.79
CA ALA A 86 -2.20 22.81 -4.14
C ALA A 86 -3.60 23.44 -4.26
N LYS A 87 -3.67 24.69 -4.67
CA LYS A 87 -4.93 25.43 -4.89
C LYS A 87 -5.49 25.20 -6.29
N SER A 88 -4.66 24.71 -7.20
CA SER A 88 -4.99 24.40 -8.56
C SER A 88 -4.19 23.20 -9.06
N ARG A 89 -4.59 22.60 -10.17
CA ARG A 89 -3.87 21.45 -10.77
C ARG A 89 -2.46 21.83 -11.25
N SER A 90 -2.24 23.08 -11.61
CA SER A 90 -0.92 23.57 -12.00
C SER A 90 0.07 23.68 -10.86
N GLU A 91 -0.42 23.65 -9.63
CA GLU A 91 0.42 23.65 -8.41
C GLU A 91 0.70 22.24 -7.88
N GLU A 92 0.04 21.20 -8.44
CA GLU A 92 0.29 19.81 -8.03
C GLU A 92 1.72 19.41 -8.40
N LEU A 93 2.49 18.89 -7.44
CA LEU A 93 3.92 18.67 -7.56
C LEU A 93 4.23 17.27 -8.11
N PRO A 94 4.82 17.15 -9.31
CA PRO A 94 5.27 15.87 -9.86
C PRO A 94 6.26 15.20 -8.92
N THR A 95 6.04 13.91 -8.61
CA THR A 95 6.90 13.16 -7.68
C THR A 95 7.59 12.01 -8.42
N PRO A 96 8.79 12.23 -8.97
CA PRO A 96 9.53 11.22 -9.70
C PRO A 96 9.81 9.97 -8.85
N GLY A 97 9.56 8.79 -9.43
CA GLY A 97 9.76 7.50 -8.76
C GLY A 97 8.58 7.04 -7.91
N LEU A 98 7.58 7.87 -7.66
CA LEU A 98 6.34 7.47 -7.03
C LEU A 98 5.41 6.82 -8.06
N THR A 99 4.81 5.69 -7.69
CA THR A 99 3.87 4.97 -8.55
C THR A 99 2.56 4.71 -7.84
N PHE A 100 1.49 4.56 -8.63
CA PHE A 100 0.23 4.01 -8.17
C PHE A 100 -0.15 2.81 -9.02
N LYS A 101 -0.53 1.70 -8.37
CA LYS A 101 -0.77 0.43 -9.04
C LYS A 101 -2.19 -0.05 -8.77
N PHE A 102 -2.92 -0.38 -9.83
CA PHE A 102 -4.20 -1.07 -9.75
C PHE A 102 -4.02 -2.56 -10.01
N VAL A 103 -4.70 -3.39 -9.23
CA VAL A 103 -4.85 -4.80 -9.54
C VAL A 103 -5.99 -4.94 -10.56
N GLU A 104 -5.64 -5.13 -11.81
CA GLU A 104 -6.63 -5.27 -12.91
C GLU A 104 -7.35 -6.62 -12.86
N ARG A 105 -6.59 -7.70 -12.66
CA ARG A 105 -7.12 -9.07 -12.66
C ARG A 105 -6.37 -9.93 -11.66
N ILE A 106 -7.08 -10.88 -11.07
CA ILE A 106 -6.51 -11.90 -10.19
C ILE A 106 -6.96 -13.25 -10.72
N VAL A 107 -6.01 -14.18 -10.92
CA VAL A 107 -6.27 -15.52 -11.43
C VAL A 107 -5.74 -16.54 -10.44
N ASP A 108 -6.55 -17.54 -10.11
CA ASP A 108 -6.09 -18.71 -9.36
C ASP A 108 -5.29 -19.62 -10.31
N VAL A 109 -4.01 -19.80 -10.03
CA VAL A 109 -3.08 -20.63 -10.80
C VAL A 109 -2.65 -21.87 -10.02
N THR A 110 -3.33 -22.19 -8.94
CA THR A 110 -3.02 -23.32 -8.05
C THR A 110 -2.95 -24.65 -8.81
N ASP A 111 -3.96 -24.92 -9.64
CA ASP A 111 -4.00 -26.19 -10.41
C ASP A 111 -2.85 -26.30 -11.40
N LYS A 112 -2.45 -25.18 -12.02
CA LYS A 112 -1.30 -25.13 -12.92
C LYS A 112 0.01 -25.44 -12.18
N VAL A 113 0.22 -24.81 -11.02
CA VAL A 113 1.42 -25.09 -10.19
C VAL A 113 1.45 -26.54 -9.75
N ASN A 114 0.33 -27.07 -9.27
CA ASN A 114 0.22 -28.47 -8.87
C ASN A 114 0.47 -29.45 -10.06
N GLN A 115 0.04 -29.07 -11.26
CA GLN A 115 0.32 -29.87 -12.46
C GLN A 115 1.81 -29.82 -12.82
N ASP A 116 2.45 -28.64 -12.75
CA ASP A 116 3.86 -28.49 -13.02
C ASP A 116 4.74 -29.27 -12.01
N ILE A 117 4.31 -29.36 -10.75
CA ILE A 117 4.94 -30.23 -9.74
C ILE A 117 4.80 -31.71 -10.13
N LYS A 118 3.60 -32.17 -10.49
CA LYS A 118 3.35 -33.55 -10.92
C LYS A 118 4.13 -33.94 -12.18
N ASP A 119 4.27 -33.01 -13.11
CA ASP A 119 5.04 -33.18 -14.35
C ASP A 119 6.55 -33.14 -14.14
N GLY A 120 7.02 -32.87 -12.92
CA GLY A 120 8.44 -32.75 -12.59
C GLY A 120 9.14 -31.49 -13.15
N LYS A 121 8.37 -30.48 -13.58
CA LYS A 121 8.91 -29.21 -14.08
C LYS A 121 9.48 -28.35 -12.96
N VAL A 122 8.94 -28.50 -11.76
CA VAL A 122 9.38 -27.84 -10.53
C VAL A 122 9.15 -28.77 -9.34
N THR A 123 10.01 -28.68 -8.33
CA THR A 123 9.79 -29.40 -7.07
C THR A 123 8.85 -28.59 -6.18
N GLU A 124 8.18 -29.24 -5.22
CA GLU A 124 7.29 -28.56 -4.26
C GLU A 124 8.02 -27.41 -3.56
N ILE A 125 9.24 -27.59 -3.08
CA ILE A 125 10.04 -26.56 -2.43
C ILE A 125 10.34 -25.40 -3.39
N ASN A 126 10.70 -25.68 -4.62
CA ASN A 126 11.08 -24.64 -5.59
C ASN A 126 9.86 -23.92 -6.18
N SER A 127 8.65 -24.45 -6.02
CA SER A 127 7.42 -23.78 -6.47
C SER A 127 7.14 -22.45 -5.74
N PHE A 128 7.79 -22.22 -4.61
CA PHE A 128 7.77 -20.96 -3.87
C PHE A 128 8.88 -20.00 -4.29
N GLY A 129 9.84 -20.47 -5.09
CA GLY A 129 10.98 -19.68 -5.48
C GLY A 129 10.64 -18.61 -6.52
N ALA A 130 11.27 -17.44 -6.40
CA ALA A 130 11.06 -16.34 -7.33
C ALA A 130 11.31 -16.75 -8.78
N GLU A 131 12.33 -17.55 -9.05
CA GLU A 131 12.65 -18.02 -10.42
C GLU A 131 11.46 -18.71 -11.10
N TYR A 132 10.78 -19.61 -10.39
CA TYR A 132 9.61 -20.30 -10.93
C TYR A 132 8.41 -19.37 -11.03
N LEU A 133 8.12 -18.59 -9.97
CA LEU A 133 6.96 -17.71 -9.92
C LEU A 133 7.04 -16.57 -10.94
N ASP A 134 8.21 -15.97 -11.12
CA ASP A 134 8.45 -14.93 -12.14
C ASP A 134 8.27 -15.49 -13.56
N LYS A 135 8.79 -16.70 -13.81
CA LYS A 135 8.60 -17.38 -15.10
C LYS A 135 7.12 -17.68 -15.35
N LEU A 136 6.42 -18.23 -14.36
CA LEU A 136 4.98 -18.50 -14.44
C LEU A 136 4.21 -17.23 -14.77
N ALA A 137 4.50 -16.14 -14.05
CA ALA A 137 3.86 -14.85 -14.24
C ALA A 137 4.11 -14.28 -15.65
N ALA A 138 5.34 -14.36 -16.13
CA ALA A 138 5.70 -13.89 -17.47
C ALA A 138 5.05 -14.72 -18.59
N ASP A 139 4.97 -16.04 -18.44
CA ASP A 139 4.34 -16.91 -19.42
C ASP A 139 2.82 -16.71 -19.48
N GLU A 140 2.17 -16.51 -18.34
CA GLU A 140 0.74 -16.19 -18.29
C GLU A 140 0.43 -14.81 -18.89
N LEU A 141 1.29 -13.81 -18.68
CA LEU A 141 1.13 -12.51 -19.34
C LEU A 141 1.19 -12.63 -20.86
N LYS A 142 2.18 -13.35 -21.40
CA LYS A 142 2.34 -13.58 -22.86
C LYS A 142 1.11 -14.22 -23.49
N ASN A 143 0.41 -15.07 -22.74
CA ASN A 143 -0.78 -15.80 -23.20
C ASN A 143 -2.09 -15.03 -22.94
N SER A 144 -2.04 -13.87 -22.28
CA SER A 144 -3.22 -13.09 -21.92
C SER A 144 -3.61 -12.04 -22.98
N ASP A 145 -4.84 -11.58 -22.90
CA ASP A 145 -5.37 -10.42 -23.65
C ASP A 145 -4.79 -9.07 -23.16
N LEU A 146 -4.03 -9.09 -22.08
CA LEU A 146 -3.40 -7.92 -21.46
C LEU A 146 -1.92 -7.75 -21.85
N LYS A 147 -1.33 -8.69 -22.60
CA LYS A 147 0.11 -8.71 -22.92
C LYS A 147 0.65 -7.42 -23.54
N ASP A 148 -0.16 -6.78 -24.40
CA ASP A 148 0.25 -5.57 -25.14
C ASP A 148 -0.35 -4.29 -24.53
N LYS A 149 -0.98 -4.37 -23.36
CA LYS A 149 -1.54 -3.19 -22.69
C LYS A 149 -0.45 -2.42 -21.96
N PRO A 150 -0.36 -1.07 -22.16
CA PRO A 150 0.67 -0.28 -21.51
C PRO A 150 0.58 -0.32 -19.99
N GLY A 151 1.74 -0.41 -19.35
CA GLY A 151 1.89 -0.40 -17.89
C GLY A 151 1.45 -1.68 -17.18
N ILE A 152 1.11 -2.76 -17.90
CA ILE A 152 0.75 -4.04 -17.29
C ILE A 152 2.01 -4.85 -16.98
N SER A 153 2.02 -5.36 -15.76
CA SER A 153 2.95 -6.38 -15.28
C SER A 153 2.19 -7.49 -14.56
N THR A 154 2.87 -8.60 -14.31
CA THR A 154 2.29 -9.73 -13.58
C THR A 154 3.18 -10.12 -12.41
N GLU A 155 2.56 -10.61 -11.35
CA GLU A 155 3.22 -11.14 -10.16
C GLU A 155 2.46 -12.39 -9.68
N ALA A 156 3.16 -13.50 -9.50
CA ALA A 156 2.59 -14.72 -8.93
C ALA A 156 3.02 -14.86 -7.47
N LEU A 157 2.07 -15.09 -6.58
CA LEU A 157 2.30 -15.16 -5.15
C LEU A 157 1.70 -16.42 -4.54
N PRO A 158 2.43 -17.10 -3.62
CA PRO A 158 1.89 -18.19 -2.82
C PRO A 158 1.08 -17.65 -1.64
N PHE A 159 -0.01 -18.32 -1.33
CA PHE A 159 -0.87 -18.04 -0.19
C PHE A 159 -1.11 -19.31 0.63
N TYR A 160 -1.39 -19.14 1.92
CA TYR A 160 -1.69 -20.24 2.84
C TYR A 160 -0.61 -21.33 2.83
N GLU A 161 0.65 -20.93 2.99
CA GLU A 161 1.81 -21.83 2.97
C GLU A 161 1.89 -22.70 1.69
N GLY A 162 1.51 -22.11 0.53
CA GLY A 162 1.52 -22.80 -0.77
C GLY A 162 0.30 -23.68 -1.09
N ASN A 163 -0.72 -23.63 -0.26
CA ASN A 163 -1.99 -24.30 -0.59
C ASN A 163 -2.78 -23.60 -1.69
N ARG A 164 -2.42 -22.35 -2.01
CA ARG A 164 -2.99 -21.57 -3.11
C ARG A 164 -1.93 -20.71 -3.76
N PHE A 165 -2.05 -20.51 -5.07
CA PHE A 165 -1.21 -19.62 -5.85
C PHE A 165 -2.09 -18.68 -6.67
N TYR A 166 -1.87 -17.38 -6.54
CA TYR A 166 -2.60 -16.37 -7.30
C TYR A 166 -1.66 -15.56 -8.18
N LEU A 167 -2.10 -15.31 -9.40
CA LEU A 167 -1.45 -14.43 -10.35
C LEU A 167 -2.20 -13.10 -10.40
N PHE A 168 -1.47 -12.02 -10.19
CA PHE A 168 -1.97 -10.66 -10.23
C PHE A 168 -1.52 -9.98 -11.53
N PHE A 169 -2.46 -9.42 -12.28
CA PHE A 169 -2.18 -8.49 -13.35
C PHE A 169 -2.29 -7.08 -12.77
N ILE A 170 -1.20 -6.33 -12.86
CA ILE A 170 -1.05 -5.04 -12.19
C ILE A 170 -0.82 -3.97 -13.24
N LYS A 171 -1.63 -2.90 -13.21
CA LYS A 171 -1.46 -1.72 -14.04
C LYS A 171 -0.79 -0.61 -13.24
N THR A 172 0.38 -0.16 -13.66
CA THR A 172 1.21 0.82 -12.95
C THR A 172 1.18 2.17 -13.66
N TYR A 173 0.90 3.24 -12.91
CA TYR A 173 1.00 4.62 -13.31
C TYR A 173 2.19 5.28 -12.62
N SER A 174 3.03 6.03 -13.37
CA SER A 174 4.25 6.66 -12.89
C SER A 174 4.19 8.18 -12.78
N ASP A 175 3.22 8.86 -13.42
CA ASP A 175 2.98 10.28 -13.17
C ASP A 175 1.99 10.45 -12.02
N VAL A 176 2.52 10.46 -10.79
CA VAL A 176 1.78 10.70 -9.56
C VAL A 176 2.25 12.00 -8.95
N ARG A 177 1.31 12.93 -8.69
CA ARG A 177 1.64 14.27 -8.20
C ARG A 177 1.09 14.50 -6.80
N MET A 178 1.88 15.16 -5.96
CA MET A 178 1.45 15.55 -4.61
C MET A 178 0.45 16.70 -4.70
N VAL A 179 -0.71 16.53 -4.07
CA VAL A 179 -1.81 17.50 -4.04
C VAL A 179 -1.88 18.19 -2.69
N ALA A 180 -1.79 17.40 -1.60
CA ALA A 180 -1.88 17.97 -0.26
C ALA A 180 -1.22 17.04 0.76
N ALA A 181 -0.63 17.66 1.77
CA ALA A 181 -0.17 17.00 2.98
C ALA A 181 -0.28 17.97 4.15
N PRO A 182 -0.87 17.58 5.28
CA PRO A 182 -0.85 18.42 6.48
C PRO A 182 0.59 18.52 7.02
N PRO A 183 0.90 19.55 7.83
CA PRO A 183 2.16 19.61 8.55
C PRO A 183 2.37 18.38 9.43
N SER A 184 3.62 17.99 9.68
CA SER A 184 3.96 16.82 10.52
C SER A 184 3.38 16.92 11.93
N SER A 185 3.14 18.13 12.45
CA SER A 185 2.46 18.36 13.72
C SER A 185 1.01 17.83 13.75
N ILE A 186 0.39 17.64 12.59
CA ILE A 186 -0.92 17.01 12.40
C ILE A 186 -0.76 15.58 11.89
N GLY A 187 -0.02 15.40 10.79
CA GLY A 187 0.17 14.12 10.11
C GLY A 187 0.89 13.07 10.94
N LYS A 188 1.69 13.50 11.92
CA LYS A 188 2.41 12.66 12.87
C LYS A 188 2.19 13.12 14.33
N PHE A 189 1.00 13.62 14.65
CA PHE A 189 0.66 14.04 16.02
C PHE A 189 0.80 12.86 17.01
N GLY A 190 1.40 13.13 18.17
CA GLY A 190 1.69 12.10 19.17
C GLY A 190 2.89 11.21 18.83
N GLY A 191 3.48 11.38 17.66
CA GLY A 191 4.68 10.67 17.21
C GLY A 191 4.56 9.16 17.33
N GLU A 192 5.66 8.53 17.75
CA GLU A 192 5.72 7.06 17.89
C GLU A 192 4.89 6.54 19.08
N THR A 193 4.67 7.38 20.09
CA THR A 193 3.94 6.97 21.30
C THR A 193 2.48 6.66 20.99
N ASP A 194 1.82 7.53 20.18
CA ASP A 194 0.41 7.38 19.86
C ASP A 194 0.16 6.42 18.68
N ASN A 195 1.19 6.03 17.94
CA ASN A 195 1.03 5.21 16.73
C ASN A 195 0.35 3.85 17.01
N TRP A 196 0.52 3.30 18.21
CA TRP A 196 -0.02 1.99 18.62
C TRP A 196 -0.99 2.08 19.80
N MET A 197 -1.38 3.29 20.17
CA MET A 197 -2.23 3.54 21.33
C MET A 197 -3.61 4.02 20.89
N TRP A 198 -4.60 3.81 21.76
CA TRP A 198 -5.94 4.35 21.67
C TRP A 198 -6.21 5.25 22.88
N PRO A 199 -6.87 6.39 22.74
CA PRO A 199 -7.36 7.03 21.52
C PRO A 199 -6.23 7.67 20.69
N ARG A 200 -6.45 7.78 19.36
CA ARG A 200 -5.52 8.41 18.42
C ARG A 200 -6.09 9.74 17.93
N HIS A 201 -5.23 10.76 17.91
CA HIS A 201 -5.60 12.12 17.47
C HIS A 201 -4.81 12.57 16.23
N THR A 202 -4.04 11.66 15.64
CA THR A 202 -3.23 11.93 14.45
C THR A 202 -4.10 12.12 13.23
N GLY A 203 -3.86 13.18 12.47
CA GLY A 203 -4.41 13.37 11.13
C GLY A 203 -3.48 12.76 10.08
N ASP A 204 -3.27 11.43 10.13
CA ASP A 204 -2.32 10.70 9.29
C ASP A 204 -2.87 10.50 7.87
N PHE A 205 -2.88 11.58 7.08
CA PHE A 205 -3.31 11.53 5.69
C PHE A 205 -2.40 12.35 4.78
N SER A 206 -2.37 12.01 3.51
CA SER A 206 -1.82 12.79 2.40
C SER A 206 -2.60 12.53 1.12
N MET A 207 -2.56 13.46 0.18
CA MET A 207 -3.34 13.39 -1.05
C MET A 207 -2.42 13.53 -2.25
N PHE A 208 -2.67 12.68 -3.23
CA PHE A 208 -1.95 12.66 -4.50
C PHE A 208 -2.94 12.56 -5.66
N ARG A 209 -2.48 12.72 -6.89
CA ARG A 209 -3.30 12.52 -8.08
C ARG A 209 -2.53 11.75 -9.14
N ILE A 210 -3.22 10.81 -9.77
CA ILE A 210 -2.70 10.07 -10.92
C ILE A 210 -2.93 10.90 -12.17
N TYR A 211 -1.88 11.04 -12.97
CA TYR A 211 -1.92 11.59 -14.32
C TYR A 211 -1.62 10.49 -15.35
N ALA A 212 -2.15 10.65 -16.53
CA ALA A 212 -2.03 9.73 -17.64
C ALA A 212 -1.91 10.50 -18.97
N ASP A 213 -1.59 9.82 -20.04
CA ASP A 213 -1.72 10.41 -21.37
C ASP A 213 -3.20 10.75 -21.69
N LYS A 214 -3.44 11.38 -22.83
CA LYS A 214 -4.80 11.80 -23.24
C LYS A 214 -5.76 10.64 -23.48
N ASP A 215 -5.22 9.44 -23.70
CA ASP A 215 -5.97 8.20 -23.90
C ASP A 215 -6.17 7.40 -22.60
N GLY A 216 -5.65 7.90 -21.47
CA GLY A 216 -5.74 7.27 -20.14
C GLY A 216 -4.73 6.15 -19.93
N ASN A 217 -3.69 6.07 -20.76
CA ASN A 217 -2.63 5.09 -20.57
C ASN A 217 -1.56 5.61 -19.58
N PRO A 218 -0.90 4.70 -18.86
CA PRO A 218 0.27 5.05 -18.08
C PRO A 218 1.33 5.73 -18.94
N ALA A 219 1.87 6.82 -18.43
CA ALA A 219 2.92 7.59 -19.06
C ALA A 219 3.88 8.15 -18.01
N GLU A 220 5.12 8.37 -18.39
CA GLU A 220 6.06 9.15 -17.60
C GLU A 220 5.57 10.60 -17.51
N TYR A 221 6.11 11.34 -16.53
CA TYR A 221 5.73 12.74 -16.34
C TYR A 221 5.83 13.54 -17.65
N SER A 222 4.73 14.22 -17.98
CA SER A 222 4.67 15.22 -19.04
C SER A 222 3.72 16.35 -18.62
N ALA A 223 4.03 17.58 -19.05
CA ALA A 223 3.13 18.71 -18.86
C ALA A 223 1.80 18.54 -19.60
N ASP A 224 1.77 17.71 -20.66
CA ASP A 224 0.59 17.41 -21.47
C ASP A 224 -0.30 16.30 -20.87
N ASN A 225 0.18 15.60 -19.84
CA ASN A 225 -0.61 14.58 -19.16
C ASN A 225 -1.81 15.21 -18.46
N VAL A 226 -2.89 14.46 -18.41
CA VAL A 226 -4.17 14.86 -17.81
C VAL A 226 -4.49 13.99 -16.60
N PRO A 227 -5.29 14.46 -15.64
CA PRO A 227 -5.78 13.65 -14.55
C PRO A 227 -6.47 12.39 -15.06
N LEU A 228 -6.10 11.24 -14.51
CA LEU A 228 -6.66 9.95 -14.91
C LEU A 228 -8.16 9.90 -14.61
N LYS A 229 -8.96 9.59 -15.63
CA LYS A 229 -10.36 9.23 -15.44
C LYS A 229 -10.46 7.78 -14.98
N VAL A 230 -10.82 7.60 -13.72
CA VAL A 230 -10.83 6.28 -13.06
C VAL A 230 -12.12 5.51 -13.31
N LYS A 231 -12.04 4.18 -13.27
CA LYS A 231 -13.21 3.29 -13.40
C LYS A 231 -14.13 3.37 -12.19
N LYS A 232 -13.56 3.58 -11.00
CA LYS A 232 -14.25 3.60 -9.71
C LYS A 232 -13.56 4.55 -8.74
N HIS A 233 -14.32 5.20 -7.89
CA HIS A 233 -13.83 5.95 -6.73
C HIS A 233 -14.77 5.75 -5.54
N LEU A 234 -14.27 5.99 -4.34
CA LEU A 234 -15.04 5.94 -3.10
C LEU A 234 -15.67 7.31 -2.84
N ALA A 235 -16.91 7.31 -2.41
CA ALA A 235 -17.59 8.50 -1.92
C ALA A 235 -17.23 8.73 -0.45
N ILE A 236 -16.92 9.97 -0.09
CA ILE A 236 -16.68 10.36 1.29
C ILE A 236 -18.00 10.66 1.97
N SER A 237 -18.30 9.96 3.08
CA SER A 237 -19.47 10.22 3.89
C SER A 237 -19.15 11.21 5.02
N LEU A 238 -19.93 12.27 5.14
CA LEU A 238 -19.85 13.24 6.23
C LEU A 238 -20.81 12.96 7.39
N LYS A 239 -21.56 11.84 7.34
CA LYS A 239 -22.51 11.47 8.40
C LYS A 239 -21.86 11.06 9.71
N GLY A 240 -20.57 10.67 9.65
CA GLY A 240 -19.91 9.99 10.76
C GLY A 240 -20.40 8.54 10.92
N LEU A 241 -19.83 7.86 11.90
CA LEU A 241 -20.20 6.50 12.29
C LEU A 241 -20.93 6.54 13.64
N GLN A 242 -21.86 5.61 13.81
CA GLN A 242 -22.53 5.36 15.07
C GLN A 242 -22.11 4.00 15.63
N GLU A 243 -22.27 3.82 16.93
CA GLU A 243 -22.03 2.52 17.56
C GLU A 243 -22.93 1.46 16.91
N GLY A 244 -22.31 0.33 16.51
CA GLY A 244 -23.00 -0.75 15.82
C GLY A 244 -23.05 -0.62 14.28
N ASP A 245 -22.57 0.46 13.71
CA ASP A 245 -22.44 0.57 12.26
C ASP A 245 -21.39 -0.40 11.72
N TYR A 246 -21.66 -0.97 10.55
CA TYR A 246 -20.70 -1.82 9.86
C TYR A 246 -19.53 -1.01 9.33
N ALA A 247 -18.31 -1.46 9.62
CA ALA A 247 -17.07 -0.93 9.06
C ALA A 247 -16.16 -2.05 8.57
N MET A 248 -15.45 -1.80 7.47
CA MET A 248 -14.41 -2.70 6.96
C MET A 248 -13.22 -1.91 6.43
N ILE A 249 -12.08 -2.56 6.39
CA ILE A 249 -10.84 -2.02 5.78
C ILE A 249 -10.53 -2.86 4.56
N MET A 250 -10.26 -2.21 3.43
CA MET A 250 -9.72 -2.82 2.22
C MET A 250 -8.32 -2.29 1.96
N GLY A 251 -7.42 -3.16 1.51
CA GLY A 251 -6.10 -2.70 1.13
C GLY A 251 -5.05 -3.79 1.10
N PHE A 252 -3.80 -3.36 1.09
CA PHE A 252 -2.60 -4.17 0.97
C PHE A 252 -1.79 -4.08 2.27
N PRO A 253 -2.14 -4.87 3.27
CA PRO A 253 -1.47 -4.82 4.58
C PRO A 253 -0.07 -5.41 4.49
N GLY A 254 0.79 -4.99 5.43
CA GLY A 254 2.08 -5.63 5.66
C GLY A 254 1.95 -7.08 6.13
N SER A 255 3.03 -7.64 6.62
CA SER A 255 3.08 -9.01 7.10
C SER A 255 2.88 -9.11 8.60
N THR A 256 2.16 -10.13 9.03
CA THR A 256 2.07 -10.57 10.43
C THR A 256 2.52 -12.02 10.54
N SER A 257 3.32 -12.34 11.55
CA SER A 257 3.63 -13.72 11.86
C SER A 257 2.65 -14.23 12.92
N ARG A 258 1.92 -15.29 12.59
CA ARG A 258 0.99 -15.97 13.51
C ARG A 258 1.47 -17.40 13.75
N TYR A 259 1.00 -18.00 14.83
CA TYR A 259 1.28 -19.40 15.15
C TYR A 259 2.77 -19.74 15.26
N LEU A 260 3.55 -18.79 15.80
CA LEU A 260 4.96 -19.02 16.10
C LEU A 260 5.09 -19.96 17.28
N THR A 261 6.13 -20.80 17.26
CA THR A 261 6.53 -21.60 18.42
C THR A 261 7.10 -20.70 19.54
N GLU A 262 7.09 -21.18 20.77
CA GLU A 262 7.70 -20.47 21.90
C GLU A 262 9.17 -20.12 21.62
N SER A 263 9.91 -21.06 21.02
CA SER A 263 11.32 -20.85 20.66
C SER A 263 11.51 -19.73 19.66
N GLU A 264 10.64 -19.64 18.65
CA GLU A 264 10.69 -18.55 17.67
C GLU A 264 10.35 -17.19 18.29
N VAL A 265 9.36 -17.15 19.20
CA VAL A 265 9.03 -15.91 19.91
C VAL A 265 10.23 -15.44 20.74
N LYS A 266 10.86 -16.34 21.52
CA LYS A 266 12.07 -16.03 22.29
C LYS A 266 13.21 -15.54 21.39
N MET A 267 13.48 -16.24 20.31
CA MET A 267 14.50 -15.85 19.35
C MET A 267 14.24 -14.44 18.77
N ARG A 268 12.99 -14.13 18.44
CA ARG A 268 12.64 -12.79 17.93
C ARG A 268 12.80 -11.71 19.00
N MET A 269 12.38 -11.98 20.22
CA MET A 269 12.46 -11.00 21.30
C MET A 269 13.92 -10.73 21.71
N GLU A 270 14.67 -11.78 22.00
CA GLU A 270 16.01 -11.69 22.58
C GLU A 270 17.11 -11.59 21.52
N GLY A 271 17.04 -12.44 20.49
CA GLY A 271 18.10 -12.57 19.49
C GLY A 271 18.00 -11.57 18.33
N ILE A 272 16.79 -11.10 18.00
CA ILE A 272 16.58 -10.21 16.85
C ILE A 272 16.20 -8.80 17.29
N ASN A 273 15.15 -8.66 18.11
CA ASN A 273 14.60 -7.34 18.41
C ASN A 273 15.51 -6.53 19.33
N THR A 274 16.06 -7.14 20.38
CA THR A 274 16.92 -6.45 21.35
C THR A 274 18.16 -5.84 20.67
N PRO A 275 19.01 -6.57 19.96
CA PRO A 275 20.16 -5.98 19.27
C PRO A 275 19.76 -4.94 18.21
N ARG A 276 18.62 -5.17 17.53
CA ARG A 276 18.11 -4.22 16.54
C ARG A 276 17.69 -2.90 17.18
N ILE A 277 17.05 -2.94 18.34
CA ILE A 277 16.64 -1.74 19.08
C ILE A 277 17.88 -0.97 19.52
N GLU A 278 18.86 -1.61 20.13
CA GLU A 278 20.10 -0.98 20.60
C GLU A 278 20.87 -0.27 19.47
N VAL A 279 21.08 -0.95 18.34
CA VAL A 279 21.78 -0.38 17.19
C VAL A 279 21.00 0.82 16.62
N ARG A 280 19.67 0.70 16.53
CA ARG A 280 18.82 1.78 16.01
C ARG A 280 18.78 2.97 16.94
N GLU A 281 18.70 2.75 18.25
CA GLU A 281 18.73 3.82 19.24
C GLU A 281 20.04 4.60 19.16
N ALA A 282 21.18 3.91 19.11
CA ALA A 282 22.48 4.55 18.93
C ALA A 282 22.53 5.43 17.68
N ARG A 283 22.05 4.89 16.53
CA ARG A 283 21.97 5.64 15.27
C ARG A 283 21.02 6.84 15.36
N GLN A 284 19.83 6.64 15.94
CA GLN A 284 18.84 7.73 16.07
C GLN A 284 19.34 8.86 16.97
N ASN A 285 20.08 8.57 18.03
CA ASN A 285 20.62 9.59 18.93
C ASN A 285 21.61 10.51 18.19
N VAL A 286 22.46 9.95 17.33
CA VAL A 286 23.34 10.73 16.45
C VAL A 286 22.52 11.58 15.48
N LEU A 287 21.58 10.98 14.76
CA LEU A 287 20.74 11.69 13.79
C LEU A 287 19.96 12.84 14.44
N ARG A 288 19.29 12.59 15.57
CA ARG A 288 18.51 13.62 16.28
C ARG A 288 19.39 14.82 16.71
N LYS A 289 20.60 14.56 17.16
CA LYS A 289 21.55 15.62 17.53
C LYS A 289 21.90 16.53 16.36
N GLU A 290 22.26 15.93 15.23
CA GLU A 290 22.61 16.67 14.03
C GLU A 290 21.41 17.38 13.37
N MET A 291 20.25 16.73 13.40
CA MET A 291 18.98 17.31 12.91
C MET A 291 18.53 18.51 13.76
N ALA A 292 18.77 18.49 15.07
CA ALA A 292 18.47 19.61 15.97
C ALA A 292 19.39 20.81 15.73
N ALA A 293 20.59 20.59 15.19
CA ALA A 293 21.58 21.63 14.93
C ALA A 293 21.41 22.30 13.54
N SER A 294 20.66 21.68 12.61
CA SER A 294 20.55 22.17 11.23
C SER A 294 19.24 21.74 10.57
N ASP A 295 18.44 22.73 10.11
CA ASP A 295 17.22 22.48 9.36
C ASP A 295 17.46 21.72 8.05
N LYS A 296 18.56 22.00 7.37
CA LYS A 296 18.96 21.26 6.18
C LYS A 296 19.16 19.78 6.48
N VAL A 297 19.87 19.44 7.56
CA VAL A 297 20.10 18.06 7.99
C VAL A 297 18.78 17.43 8.45
N ARG A 298 17.94 18.18 9.16
CA ARG A 298 16.62 17.72 9.58
C ARG A 298 15.77 17.28 8.40
N ILE A 299 15.65 18.09 7.37
CA ILE A 299 14.91 17.76 6.15
C ILE A 299 15.52 16.55 5.46
N GLN A 300 16.83 16.49 5.28
CA GLN A 300 17.52 15.40 4.58
C GLN A 300 17.34 14.02 5.25
N TYR A 301 17.27 13.99 6.57
CA TYR A 301 17.21 12.72 7.33
C TYR A 301 15.83 12.40 7.93
N ALA A 302 14.82 13.24 7.67
CA ALA A 302 13.48 13.07 8.22
C ALA A 302 12.87 11.69 7.90
N LEU A 303 12.92 11.24 6.64
CA LEU A 303 12.46 9.93 6.20
C LEU A 303 13.26 8.78 6.85
N SER A 304 14.58 8.95 6.95
CA SER A 304 15.45 7.95 7.59
C SER A 304 15.09 7.72 9.05
N LEU A 305 14.70 8.78 9.76
CA LEU A 305 14.28 8.68 11.15
C LEU A 305 12.97 7.90 11.30
N ILE A 306 11.99 8.11 10.42
CA ILE A 306 10.70 7.39 10.42
C ILE A 306 10.90 5.91 10.13
N HIS A 307 11.59 5.56 9.06
CA HIS A 307 11.81 4.15 8.69
C HIS A 307 12.68 3.37 9.68
N ILE A 308 13.44 4.06 10.51
CA ILE A 308 14.21 3.42 11.58
C ILE A 308 13.32 3.08 12.77
N SER A 309 12.31 3.89 13.08
CA SER A 309 11.46 3.71 14.26
C SER A 309 10.35 2.68 14.05
N GLU A 310 9.70 2.66 12.89
CA GLU A 310 8.51 1.83 12.68
C GLU A 310 8.73 0.30 12.76
N PRO A 311 9.75 -0.31 12.17
CA PRO A 311 9.91 -1.76 12.22
C PRO A 311 10.44 -2.31 13.54
N THR A 312 10.68 -1.50 14.56
CA THR A 312 11.34 -1.92 15.81
C THR A 312 10.44 -2.04 17.00
N ARG A 313 9.18 -1.64 16.89
CA ARG A 313 8.26 -1.82 18.02
C ARG A 313 7.93 -3.31 18.19
N PRO A 314 8.16 -3.88 19.38
CA PRO A 314 7.59 -5.17 19.68
C PRO A 314 6.08 -5.06 19.55
N LEU A 315 5.48 -5.95 18.77
CA LEU A 315 4.04 -6.17 18.80
C LEU A 315 3.71 -6.68 20.20
N TYR A 316 3.29 -5.80 21.10
CA TYR A 316 2.65 -6.23 22.33
C TYR A 316 1.31 -6.84 21.90
N ILE A 317 1.26 -8.15 21.94
CA ILE A 317 0.00 -8.89 21.84
C ILE A 317 -0.67 -8.74 23.21
N SER A 318 -1.69 -7.92 23.28
CA SER A 318 -2.68 -7.97 24.35
C SER A 318 -3.73 -9.01 24.03
#